data_e7fb28c07819de5e145356b401acccf2
#
_entry.id   e7fb28c07819de5e145356b401acccf2
#
_cell.length_a   1.000
_cell.length_b   1.000
_cell.length_c   1.000
_cell.angle_alpha   90.00
_cell.angle_beta   90.00
_cell.angle_gamma   90.00
#
_symmetry.space_group_name_H-M   'P 1'
#
loop_
_entity.id
_entity.type
_entity.pdbx_description
1 polymer ?
#
loop_
_entity_poly.entity_id
_entity_poly.type
_entity_poly.pdbx_seq_one_letter_code
_entity_poly.pdbx_strand_id
1 'polypeptide(L)'
;MTGSLTADQISTFEREGYLVLRNVLSQQEVLDPIAAEYAGVLDRLATELHAEGAIASTYEDLPFSDRLTQIYAETGKDYAQFFDFSLPQAATKADTPFWTGPAVFALLRSEAILDAVESLIGPEIYANPVQHVRLKPPEHLLRSNAQSGDKPNNATPWHQDNGVVTEDADETDIITVWLPLTNATVENGCLVVSPRVHQEGLLPHCPNDTTAVNRNGGTGLHIPEPYLAEEEQAVSLPMQAGDILLMHRRTPHASHRNTSDHVRWSFDLRYNPIGQPTGRSAFPGFVARSASAPETELHDPIAWTDLWLETRARISGASLPAFNRWDRSAVTCA
;
A
#
# COMPACT_ATOMS: atom_id res chain seq x y z
N MET A 1 12.35 20.73 -9.75
CA MET A 1 12.43 19.89 -10.98
C MET A 1 10.99 19.57 -11.35
N THR A 2 10.60 19.74 -12.61
CA THR A 2 9.25 19.35 -13.06
C THR A 2 9.13 17.82 -12.92
N GLY A 3 8.10 17.33 -12.25
CA GLY A 3 7.86 15.90 -12.03
C GLY A 3 7.42 15.15 -13.29
N SER A 4 7.23 15.85 -14.42
CA SER A 4 6.81 15.26 -15.70
C SER A 4 7.85 14.29 -16.27
N LEU A 5 7.37 13.16 -16.80
CA LEU A 5 8.22 12.14 -17.39
C LEU A 5 8.70 12.55 -18.78
N THR A 6 9.92 12.15 -19.12
CA THR A 6 10.43 12.25 -20.48
C THR A 6 9.80 11.19 -21.39
N ALA A 7 9.85 11.39 -22.71
CA ALA A 7 9.36 10.39 -23.67
C ALA A 7 10.04 9.01 -23.51
N ASP A 8 11.34 8.99 -23.19
CA ASP A 8 12.07 7.74 -22.94
C ASP A 8 11.62 7.03 -21.65
N GLN A 9 11.26 7.79 -20.61
CA GLN A 9 10.70 7.24 -19.37
C GLN A 9 9.31 6.66 -19.60
N ILE A 10 8.45 7.36 -20.35
CA ILE A 10 7.12 6.85 -20.74
C ILE A 10 7.28 5.55 -21.55
N SER A 11 8.12 5.56 -22.58
CA SER A 11 8.38 4.36 -23.38
C SER A 11 8.95 3.19 -22.57
N THR A 12 9.77 3.49 -21.55
CA THR A 12 10.28 2.47 -20.62
C THR A 12 9.16 1.90 -19.76
N PHE A 13 8.30 2.75 -19.20
CA PHE A 13 7.14 2.32 -18.42
C PHE A 13 6.20 1.44 -19.25
N GLU A 14 5.86 1.84 -20.47
CA GLU A 14 5.00 1.08 -21.38
C GLU A 14 5.60 -0.28 -21.73
N ARG A 15 6.91 -0.37 -21.95
CA ARG A 15 7.61 -1.59 -22.30
C ARG A 15 7.79 -2.54 -21.11
N GLU A 16 8.24 -2.02 -19.97
CA GLU A 16 8.62 -2.85 -18.82
C GLU A 16 7.48 -3.03 -17.80
N GLY A 17 6.45 -2.18 -17.83
CA GLY A 17 5.33 -2.17 -16.88
C GLY A 17 5.64 -1.47 -15.57
N TYR A 18 6.85 -0.92 -15.40
CA TYR A 18 7.25 -0.17 -14.23
C TYR A 18 8.35 0.85 -14.54
N LEU A 19 8.50 1.84 -13.67
CA LEU A 19 9.55 2.85 -13.76
C LEU A 19 9.97 3.31 -12.36
N VAL A 20 11.27 3.30 -12.09
CA VAL A 20 11.83 3.88 -10.85
C VAL A 20 12.33 5.28 -11.13
N LEU A 21 11.83 6.25 -10.37
CA LEU A 21 12.31 7.64 -10.37
C LEU A 21 13.07 7.90 -9.07
N ARG A 22 14.29 8.41 -9.20
CA ARG A 22 15.17 8.62 -8.05
C ARG A 22 15.09 10.04 -7.51
N ASN A 23 15.10 10.17 -6.18
CA ASN A 23 15.17 11.46 -5.47
C ASN A 23 14.07 12.45 -5.91
N VAL A 24 12.82 11.97 -5.96
CA VAL A 24 11.65 12.75 -6.39
C VAL A 24 11.08 13.57 -5.25
N LEU A 25 11.01 12.97 -4.04
CA LEU A 25 10.38 13.59 -2.88
C LEU A 25 11.43 14.24 -1.98
N SER A 26 11.18 15.50 -1.62
CA SER A 26 12.04 16.27 -0.73
C SER A 26 12.01 15.70 0.68
N GLN A 27 13.19 15.53 1.30
CA GLN A 27 13.31 15.14 2.70
C GLN A 27 12.56 16.13 3.61
N GLN A 28 12.84 17.42 3.46
CA GLN A 28 12.30 18.46 4.35
C GLN A 28 10.83 18.78 4.11
N GLU A 29 10.37 18.74 2.85
CA GLU A 29 9.02 19.19 2.50
C GLU A 29 7.99 18.06 2.54
N VAL A 30 8.42 16.80 2.39
CA VAL A 30 7.53 15.65 2.30
C VAL A 30 7.82 14.61 3.37
N LEU A 31 9.05 14.10 3.46
CA LEU A 31 9.34 12.95 4.32
C LEU A 31 9.36 13.32 5.81
N ASP A 32 9.97 14.46 6.17
CA ASP A 32 10.03 14.90 7.57
C ASP A 32 8.64 15.23 8.15
N PRO A 33 7.73 15.95 7.45
CA PRO A 33 6.36 16.15 7.91
C PRO A 33 5.59 14.84 8.15
N ILE A 34 5.73 13.85 7.26
CA ILE A 34 5.12 12.52 7.44
C ILE A 34 5.72 11.82 8.66
N ALA A 35 7.04 11.84 8.80
CA ALA A 35 7.71 11.22 9.94
C ALA A 35 7.27 11.85 11.28
N ALA A 36 7.15 13.17 11.32
CA ALA A 36 6.66 13.90 12.52
C ALA A 36 5.18 13.56 12.82
N GLU A 37 4.33 13.49 11.79
CA GLU A 37 2.92 13.13 11.96
C GLU A 37 2.77 11.70 12.49
N TYR A 38 3.50 10.75 11.92
CA TYR A 38 3.45 9.34 12.35
C TYR A 38 4.12 9.07 13.70
N ALA A 39 5.07 9.92 14.14
CA ALA A 39 5.56 9.88 15.50
C ALA A 39 4.42 10.13 16.51
N GLY A 40 3.54 11.09 16.23
CA GLY A 40 2.34 11.33 17.04
C GLY A 40 1.33 10.16 17.00
N VAL A 41 1.23 9.44 15.87
CA VAL A 41 0.41 8.22 15.80
C VAL A 41 0.99 7.12 16.69
N LEU A 42 2.32 6.94 16.65
CA LEU A 42 3.01 5.97 17.50
C LEU A 42 2.93 6.34 18.99
N ASP A 43 2.96 7.63 19.34
CA ASP A 43 2.77 8.09 20.71
C ASP A 43 1.42 7.64 21.28
N ARG A 44 0.35 7.76 20.50
CA ARG A 44 -0.98 7.32 20.94
C ARG A 44 -1.02 5.81 21.12
N LEU A 45 -0.54 5.03 20.12
CA LEU A 45 -0.48 3.59 20.23
C LEU A 45 0.31 3.12 21.46
N ALA A 46 1.51 3.68 21.66
CA ALA A 46 2.35 3.32 22.80
C ALA A 46 1.69 3.68 24.14
N THR A 47 1.02 4.83 24.23
CA THR A 47 0.28 5.24 25.42
C THR A 47 -0.88 4.29 25.74
N GLU A 48 -1.66 3.89 24.73
CA GLU A 48 -2.75 2.91 24.88
C GLU A 48 -2.21 1.56 25.36
N LEU A 49 -1.19 1.02 24.69
CA LEU A 49 -0.59 -0.26 25.04
C LEU A 49 0.05 -0.27 26.43
N HIS A 50 0.68 0.82 26.83
CA HIS A 50 1.24 0.95 28.17
C HIS A 50 0.14 1.02 29.24
N ALA A 51 -0.93 1.76 28.98
CA ALA A 51 -2.09 1.82 29.89
C ALA A 51 -2.79 0.47 30.04
N GLU A 52 -2.78 -0.36 29.00
CA GLU A 52 -3.29 -1.74 29.02
C GLU A 52 -2.31 -2.74 29.66
N GLY A 53 -1.09 -2.32 29.99
CA GLY A 53 -0.03 -3.20 30.50
C GLY A 53 0.53 -4.16 29.46
N ALA A 54 0.33 -3.89 28.18
CA ALA A 54 0.83 -4.71 27.07
C ALA A 54 2.31 -4.48 26.76
N ILE A 55 2.84 -3.31 27.12
CA ILE A 55 4.26 -2.93 27.03
C ILE A 55 4.74 -2.32 28.36
N ALA A 56 6.02 -2.46 28.67
CA ALA A 56 6.60 -2.02 29.94
C ALA A 56 6.81 -0.49 30.01
N SER A 57 6.99 0.18 28.86
CA SER A 57 7.22 1.63 28.76
C SER A 57 6.66 2.13 27.42
N THR A 58 6.46 3.46 27.30
CA THR A 58 6.11 4.11 26.03
C THR A 58 7.28 4.22 25.06
N TYR A 59 8.52 4.00 25.52
CA TYR A 59 9.76 4.06 24.73
C TYR A 59 9.93 5.37 23.93
N GLU A 60 9.49 6.49 24.51
CA GLU A 60 9.48 7.81 23.85
C GLU A 60 10.87 8.34 23.47
N ASP A 61 11.91 7.87 24.17
CA ASP A 61 13.31 8.26 23.92
C ASP A 61 13.91 7.55 22.70
N LEU A 62 13.24 6.54 22.12
CA LEU A 62 13.72 5.80 20.96
C LEU A 62 13.26 6.46 19.65
N PRO A 63 14.08 6.40 18.57
CA PRO A 63 13.65 6.75 17.23
C PRO A 63 12.43 5.92 16.79
N PHE A 64 11.62 6.45 15.87
CA PHE A 64 10.35 5.82 15.41
C PHE A 64 10.47 4.33 15.10
N SER A 65 11.45 3.95 14.27
CA SER A 65 11.62 2.55 13.85
C SER A 65 12.03 1.64 15.00
N ASP A 66 12.95 2.09 15.86
CA ASP A 66 13.44 1.32 17.01
C ASP A 66 12.33 1.17 18.06
N ARG A 67 11.58 2.24 18.30
CA ARG A 67 10.43 2.27 19.19
C ARG A 67 9.35 1.27 18.75
N LEU A 68 8.99 1.29 17.47
CA LEU A 68 8.01 0.37 16.91
C LEU A 68 8.53 -1.08 16.95
N THR A 69 9.81 -1.30 16.65
CA THR A 69 10.47 -2.60 16.76
C THR A 69 10.38 -3.15 18.19
N GLN A 70 10.62 -2.30 19.21
CA GLN A 70 10.51 -2.69 20.61
C GLN A 70 9.08 -3.09 21.00
N ILE A 71 8.07 -2.34 20.51
CA ILE A 71 6.65 -2.65 20.71
C ILE A 71 6.29 -4.01 20.08
N TYR A 72 6.76 -4.28 18.87
CA TYR A 72 6.56 -5.59 18.22
C TYR A 72 7.24 -6.71 19.01
N ALA A 73 8.46 -6.50 19.50
CA ALA A 73 9.19 -7.50 20.29
C ALA A 73 8.45 -7.90 21.56
N GLU A 74 7.84 -6.95 22.28
CA GLU A 74 7.09 -7.24 23.50
C GLU A 74 5.73 -7.86 23.22
N THR A 75 5.00 -7.31 22.27
CA THR A 75 3.61 -7.74 22.04
C THR A 75 3.52 -8.92 21.09
N GLY A 76 4.45 -9.06 20.14
CA GLY A 76 4.40 -10.01 19.03
C GLY A 76 3.18 -9.81 18.12
N LYS A 77 2.52 -8.64 18.19
CA LYS A 77 1.31 -8.31 17.45
C LYS A 77 1.61 -7.29 16.35
N ASP A 78 0.82 -7.36 15.30
CA ASP A 78 0.84 -6.39 14.20
C ASP A 78 -0.16 -5.26 14.47
N TYR A 79 0.32 -4.03 14.39
CA TYR A 79 -0.46 -2.81 14.56
C TYR A 79 -0.59 -2.00 13.28
N ALA A 80 -0.35 -2.58 12.11
CA ALA A 80 -0.32 -1.84 10.86
C ALA A 80 -1.61 -1.06 10.58
N GLN A 81 -2.78 -1.59 10.96
CA GLN A 81 -4.06 -0.89 10.76
C GLN A 81 -4.15 0.43 11.55
N PHE A 82 -3.42 0.55 12.67
CA PHE A 82 -3.39 1.78 13.46
C PHE A 82 -2.73 2.94 12.71
N PHE A 83 -1.84 2.62 11.78
CA PHE A 83 -1.10 3.57 10.95
C PHE A 83 -1.69 3.74 9.55
N ASP A 84 -2.53 2.80 9.10
CA ASP A 84 -3.08 2.83 7.75
C ASP A 84 -4.12 3.95 7.61
N PHE A 85 -4.15 4.60 6.45
CA PHE A 85 -5.16 5.61 6.11
C PHE A 85 -6.31 5.03 5.28
N SER A 86 -6.37 3.73 5.15
CA SER A 86 -7.45 2.97 4.53
C SER A 86 -8.12 2.04 5.54
N LEU A 87 -9.36 1.68 5.28
CA LEU A 87 -10.12 0.73 6.08
C LEU A 87 -10.00 -0.69 5.51
N PRO A 88 -10.10 -1.73 6.35
CA PRO A 88 -10.15 -3.11 5.88
C PRO A 88 -11.36 -3.33 4.96
N GLN A 89 -11.18 -4.16 3.91
CA GLN A 89 -12.27 -4.55 3.02
C GLN A 89 -13.35 -5.39 3.73
N ALA A 90 -12.97 -6.09 4.80
CA ALA A 90 -13.89 -6.91 5.59
C ALA A 90 -13.70 -6.65 7.07
N ALA A 91 -14.75 -6.93 7.84
CA ALA A 91 -14.73 -6.85 9.30
C ALA A 91 -14.44 -5.45 9.88
N THR A 92 -14.68 -4.37 9.13
CA THR A 92 -14.62 -3.00 9.67
C THR A 92 -15.64 -2.81 10.78
N LYS A 93 -15.18 -2.28 11.91
CA LYS A 93 -15.99 -1.92 13.08
C LYS A 93 -16.03 -0.40 13.24
N ALA A 94 -16.95 0.08 14.08
CA ALA A 94 -17.09 1.51 14.38
C ALA A 94 -15.82 2.12 15.00
N ASP A 95 -15.03 1.30 15.69
CA ASP A 95 -13.78 1.66 16.36
C ASP A 95 -12.52 1.19 15.60
N THR A 96 -12.66 0.63 14.39
CA THR A 96 -11.49 0.25 13.58
C THR A 96 -10.56 1.45 13.43
N PRO A 97 -9.30 1.35 13.91
CA PRO A 97 -8.37 2.47 13.83
C PRO A 97 -7.94 2.73 12.38
N PHE A 98 -7.66 3.97 12.08
CA PHE A 98 -6.99 4.42 10.85
C PHE A 98 -6.48 5.85 11.06
N TRP A 99 -5.61 6.31 10.17
CA TRP A 99 -5.02 7.63 10.26
C TRP A 99 -5.10 8.40 8.95
N THR A 100 -5.79 9.56 8.96
CA THR A 100 -5.97 10.47 7.81
C THR A 100 -5.43 11.86 8.15
N GLY A 101 -4.12 11.94 8.38
CA GLY A 101 -3.50 13.19 8.78
C GLY A 101 -3.17 14.13 7.60
N PRO A 102 -2.90 15.41 7.88
CA PRO A 102 -2.63 16.42 6.86
C PRO A 102 -1.34 16.16 6.06
N ALA A 103 -0.31 15.54 6.65
CA ALA A 103 0.92 15.23 5.91
C ALA A 103 0.70 14.08 4.92
N VAL A 104 -0.10 13.07 5.26
CA VAL A 104 -0.52 12.03 4.32
C VAL A 104 -1.36 12.63 3.19
N PHE A 105 -2.31 13.51 3.51
CA PHE A 105 -3.12 14.18 2.50
C PHE A 105 -2.25 15.04 1.55
N ALA A 106 -1.27 15.76 2.08
CA ALA A 106 -0.32 16.53 1.28
C ALA A 106 0.53 15.61 0.38
N LEU A 107 0.93 14.42 0.85
CA LEU A 107 1.62 13.42 0.02
C LEU A 107 0.76 12.98 -1.16
N LEU A 108 -0.53 12.68 -0.92
CA LEU A 108 -1.48 12.28 -1.98
C LEU A 108 -1.67 13.35 -3.05
N ARG A 109 -1.40 14.59 -2.72
CA ARG A 109 -1.47 15.76 -3.59
C ARG A 109 -0.11 16.30 -4.01
N SER A 110 0.98 15.59 -3.73
CA SER A 110 2.33 16.01 -4.10
C SER A 110 2.41 16.31 -5.60
N GLU A 111 2.76 17.54 -5.96
CA GLU A 111 2.91 17.97 -7.36
C GLU A 111 3.88 17.04 -8.11
N ALA A 112 4.99 16.65 -7.48
CA ALA A 112 5.97 15.77 -8.10
C ALA A 112 5.41 14.38 -8.44
N ILE A 113 4.50 13.85 -7.60
CA ILE A 113 3.79 12.60 -7.88
C ILE A 113 2.74 12.82 -8.96
N LEU A 114 1.92 13.87 -8.84
CA LEU A 114 0.84 14.14 -9.78
C LEU A 114 1.37 14.44 -11.19
N ASP A 115 2.49 15.15 -11.34
CA ASP A 115 3.14 15.39 -12.64
C ASP A 115 3.61 14.08 -13.30
N ALA A 116 4.18 13.16 -12.52
CA ALA A 116 4.58 11.86 -13.04
C ALA A 116 3.38 11.01 -13.46
N VAL A 117 2.31 11.01 -12.66
CA VAL A 117 1.06 10.30 -12.94
C VAL A 117 0.35 10.92 -14.15
N GLU A 118 0.28 12.26 -14.24
CA GLU A 118 -0.31 12.99 -15.40
C GLU A 118 0.35 12.59 -16.71
N SER A 119 1.67 12.39 -16.71
CA SER A 119 2.42 11.96 -17.90
C SER A 119 1.96 10.61 -18.45
N LEU A 120 1.31 9.76 -17.63
CA LEU A 120 0.84 8.42 -17.99
C LEU A 120 -0.66 8.34 -18.25
N ILE A 121 -1.49 9.06 -17.48
CA ILE A 121 -2.96 8.95 -17.55
C ILE A 121 -3.68 10.26 -17.88
N GLY A 122 -2.93 11.33 -18.15
CA GLY A 122 -3.49 12.64 -18.48
C GLY A 122 -3.85 13.47 -17.24
N PRO A 123 -4.37 14.71 -17.47
CA PRO A 123 -4.49 15.74 -16.43
C PRO A 123 -5.74 15.64 -15.54
N GLU A 124 -6.54 14.60 -15.70
CA GLU A 124 -7.78 14.37 -14.95
C GLU A 124 -7.56 13.22 -13.96
N ILE A 125 -7.00 13.53 -12.78
CA ILE A 125 -6.47 12.53 -11.83
C ILE A 125 -7.37 12.40 -10.61
N TYR A 126 -7.80 11.18 -10.35
CA TYR A 126 -8.51 10.76 -9.14
C TYR A 126 -7.58 9.99 -8.22
N ALA A 127 -7.45 10.41 -6.96
CA ALA A 127 -6.78 9.65 -5.92
C ALA A 127 -7.67 8.45 -5.55
N ASN A 128 -7.27 7.26 -6.00
CA ASN A 128 -8.01 6.03 -5.82
C ASN A 128 -7.98 5.61 -4.34
N PRO A 129 -9.08 5.12 -3.75
CA PRO A 129 -9.14 4.77 -2.34
C PRO A 129 -8.39 3.47 -1.97
N VAL A 130 -7.89 2.72 -2.93
CA VAL A 130 -7.09 1.50 -2.69
C VAL A 130 -5.65 1.91 -2.41
N GLN A 131 -5.39 2.33 -1.19
CA GLN A 131 -4.11 2.91 -0.77
C GLN A 131 -3.75 2.44 0.63
N HIS A 132 -2.45 2.31 0.93
CA HIS A 132 -1.99 1.76 2.19
C HIS A 132 -0.67 2.34 2.68
N VAL A 133 -0.51 2.37 3.99
CA VAL A 133 0.80 2.41 4.65
C VAL A 133 1.24 0.99 4.97
N ARG A 134 2.48 0.69 4.69
CA ARG A 134 3.08 -0.61 4.96
C ARG A 134 4.24 -0.46 5.93
N LEU A 135 4.02 -0.85 7.18
CA LEU A 135 5.06 -1.03 8.18
C LEU A 135 5.41 -2.51 8.23
N LYS A 136 6.54 -2.89 7.64
CA LYS A 136 7.00 -4.28 7.59
C LYS A 136 8.01 -4.51 8.71
N PRO A 137 7.61 -5.11 9.84
CA PRO A 137 8.51 -5.38 10.95
C PRO A 137 9.51 -6.50 10.59
N PRO A 138 10.63 -6.62 11.34
CA PRO A 138 11.46 -7.82 11.31
C PRO A 138 10.62 -9.07 11.58
N GLU A 139 10.69 -10.07 10.70
CA GLU A 139 9.79 -11.22 10.82
C GLU A 139 10.07 -12.08 12.06
N HIS A 140 11.32 -12.11 12.56
CA HIS A 140 11.68 -12.84 13.76
C HIS A 140 11.02 -12.30 15.04
N LEU A 141 10.51 -11.07 15.02
CA LEU A 141 9.75 -10.45 16.12
C LEU A 141 8.27 -10.84 16.10
N LEU A 142 7.76 -11.32 14.98
CA LEU A 142 6.37 -11.73 14.87
C LEU A 142 6.16 -13.10 15.49
N ARG A 143 5.06 -13.27 16.24
CA ARG A 143 4.70 -14.58 16.79
C ARG A 143 4.18 -15.48 15.67
N SER A 144 4.56 -16.75 15.73
CA SER A 144 3.96 -17.78 14.88
C SER A 144 2.45 -17.82 15.11
N ASN A 145 1.69 -18.05 14.04
CA ASN A 145 0.25 -18.23 14.17
C ASN A 145 -0.01 -19.49 15.01
N ALA A 146 -0.58 -19.31 16.20
CA ALA A 146 -0.83 -20.41 17.14
C ALA A 146 -1.80 -21.48 16.60
N GLN A 147 -2.59 -21.14 15.55
CA GLN A 147 -3.59 -22.02 14.96
C GLN A 147 -3.06 -22.86 13.79
N SER A 148 -2.14 -22.31 12.97
CA SER A 148 -1.56 -23.02 11.82
C SER A 148 -0.16 -23.58 12.12
N GLY A 149 0.53 -23.09 13.15
CA GLY A 149 1.93 -23.45 13.44
C GLY A 149 2.94 -22.86 12.43
N ASP A 150 2.47 -22.07 11.46
CA ASP A 150 3.31 -21.49 10.44
C ASP A 150 4.23 -20.42 11.02
N LYS A 151 5.47 -20.43 10.55
CA LYS A 151 6.41 -19.34 10.86
C LYS A 151 5.91 -18.03 10.25
N PRO A 152 6.12 -16.91 10.92
CA PRO A 152 5.79 -15.62 10.33
C PRO A 152 6.46 -15.46 8.97
N ASN A 153 5.67 -15.14 7.97
CA ASN A 153 6.16 -14.74 6.66
C ASN A 153 5.49 -13.41 6.33
N ASN A 154 6.27 -12.36 6.36
CA ASN A 154 5.77 -11.01 6.08
C ASN A 154 6.04 -10.56 4.63
N ALA A 155 6.44 -11.47 3.74
CA ALA A 155 6.48 -11.20 2.31
C ALA A 155 5.08 -10.94 1.77
N THR A 156 4.95 -9.99 0.84
CA THR A 156 3.73 -9.84 0.06
C THR A 156 3.79 -10.85 -1.09
N PRO A 157 2.78 -11.72 -1.25
CA PRO A 157 2.74 -12.67 -2.35
C PRO A 157 2.71 -11.96 -3.72
N TRP A 158 3.10 -12.68 -4.77
CA TRP A 158 2.97 -12.21 -6.15
C TRP A 158 1.51 -11.91 -6.49
N HIS A 159 1.25 -10.68 -6.95
CA HIS A 159 -0.08 -10.22 -7.37
C HIS A 159 0.04 -9.09 -8.39
N GLN A 160 -1.06 -8.82 -9.05
CA GLN A 160 -1.30 -7.62 -9.85
C GLN A 160 -2.32 -6.75 -9.09
N ASP A 161 -2.21 -5.45 -9.16
CA ASP A 161 -3.15 -4.56 -8.46
C ASP A 161 -4.60 -4.72 -8.93
N ASN A 162 -4.80 -4.98 -10.24
CA ASN A 162 -6.11 -5.32 -10.77
C ASN A 162 -6.66 -6.67 -10.28
N GLY A 163 -5.83 -7.56 -9.77
CA GLY A 163 -6.25 -8.84 -9.19
C GLY A 163 -6.86 -8.71 -7.79
N VAL A 164 -6.70 -7.55 -7.14
CA VAL A 164 -7.18 -7.30 -5.77
C VAL A 164 -8.22 -6.17 -5.69
N VAL A 165 -8.87 -5.87 -6.81
CA VAL A 165 -10.01 -4.95 -6.94
C VAL A 165 -11.19 -5.66 -7.62
N THR A 166 -12.38 -5.07 -7.60
CA THR A 166 -13.57 -5.64 -8.27
C THR A 166 -13.49 -5.53 -9.79
N GLU A 167 -14.20 -6.40 -10.51
CA GLU A 167 -14.14 -6.54 -11.98
C GLU A 167 -14.48 -5.27 -12.76
N ASP A 168 -15.30 -4.39 -12.18
CA ASP A 168 -15.67 -3.11 -12.79
C ASP A 168 -14.45 -2.20 -13.07
N ALA A 169 -13.32 -2.44 -12.39
CA ALA A 169 -12.09 -1.69 -12.59
C ALA A 169 -11.05 -2.40 -13.47
N ASP A 170 -11.39 -3.47 -14.19
CA ASP A 170 -10.41 -4.23 -15.00
C ASP A 170 -9.77 -3.38 -16.11
N GLU A 171 -10.54 -2.46 -16.68
CA GLU A 171 -10.06 -1.56 -17.73
C GLU A 171 -9.71 -0.16 -17.19
N THR A 172 -9.79 0.05 -15.87
CA THR A 172 -9.36 1.31 -15.27
C THR A 172 -7.85 1.47 -15.35
N ASP A 173 -7.40 2.64 -15.82
CA ASP A 173 -5.98 2.95 -15.95
C ASP A 173 -5.36 3.33 -14.62
N ILE A 174 -5.27 2.34 -13.71
CA ILE A 174 -4.69 2.52 -12.39
C ILE A 174 -3.16 2.58 -12.52
N ILE A 175 -2.58 3.65 -11.98
CA ILE A 175 -1.14 3.78 -11.74
C ILE A 175 -0.89 3.61 -10.24
N THR A 176 -0.07 2.64 -9.90
CA THR A 176 0.42 2.49 -8.53
C THR A 176 1.71 3.30 -8.36
N VAL A 177 1.76 4.08 -7.29
CA VAL A 177 2.94 4.82 -6.86
C VAL A 177 3.39 4.25 -5.53
N TRP A 178 4.43 3.43 -5.55
CA TRP A 178 5.05 2.92 -4.34
C TRP A 178 6.26 3.76 -3.96
N LEU A 179 6.36 4.14 -2.68
CA LEU A 179 7.45 4.96 -2.19
C LEU A 179 7.90 4.53 -0.79
N PRO A 180 9.21 4.34 -0.56
CA PRO A 180 9.74 4.04 0.75
C PRO A 180 10.03 5.32 1.55
N LEU A 181 9.68 5.33 2.85
CA LEU A 181 10.09 6.34 3.80
C LEU A 181 11.39 5.99 4.54
N THR A 182 11.72 4.70 4.56
CA THR A 182 13.03 4.19 4.98
C THR A 182 13.68 3.51 3.79
N ASN A 183 15.01 3.47 3.71
CA ASN A 183 15.66 2.74 2.62
C ASN A 183 15.15 1.30 2.56
N ALA A 184 14.69 0.91 1.39
CA ALA A 184 14.19 -0.44 1.12
C ALA A 184 15.30 -1.26 0.45
N THR A 185 15.72 -2.32 1.10
CA THR A 185 16.76 -3.25 0.63
C THR A 185 16.16 -4.63 0.42
N VAL A 186 16.86 -5.54 -0.23
CA VAL A 186 16.45 -6.94 -0.35
C VAL A 186 16.26 -7.55 1.04
N GLU A 187 17.17 -7.25 1.97
CA GLU A 187 17.16 -7.78 3.32
C GLU A 187 15.95 -7.32 4.15
N ASN A 188 15.53 -6.05 4.01
CA ASN A 188 14.37 -5.52 4.76
C ASN A 188 13.05 -5.56 3.99
N GLY A 189 13.03 -6.23 2.82
CA GLY A 189 11.80 -6.52 2.09
C GLY A 189 11.40 -5.48 1.05
N CYS A 190 12.34 -5.03 0.19
CA CYS A 190 11.99 -4.23 -0.98
C CYS A 190 11.04 -4.98 -1.92
N LEU A 191 10.44 -4.26 -2.87
CA LEU A 191 9.63 -4.89 -3.91
C LEU A 191 10.48 -5.68 -4.91
N VAL A 192 9.84 -6.63 -5.53
CA VAL A 192 10.32 -7.38 -6.69
C VAL A 192 9.23 -7.38 -7.74
N VAL A 193 9.58 -7.17 -8.99
CA VAL A 193 8.64 -7.10 -10.12
C VAL A 193 8.99 -8.13 -11.19
N SER A 194 7.97 -8.54 -11.95
CA SER A 194 8.15 -9.34 -13.17
C SER A 194 7.95 -8.43 -14.39
N PRO A 195 9.04 -7.96 -15.03
CA PRO A 195 8.97 -7.03 -16.16
C PRO A 195 8.22 -7.62 -17.36
N ARG A 196 7.48 -6.77 -18.08
CA ARG A 196 6.79 -7.06 -19.36
C ARG A 196 5.58 -7.97 -19.26
N VAL A 197 5.41 -8.73 -18.18
CA VAL A 197 4.28 -9.66 -17.99
C VAL A 197 2.92 -8.92 -17.91
N HIS A 198 2.91 -7.62 -17.61
CA HIS A 198 1.69 -6.79 -17.66
C HIS A 198 1.00 -6.80 -19.03
N GLN A 199 1.73 -7.11 -20.11
CA GLN A 199 1.21 -7.22 -21.50
C GLN A 199 0.38 -8.50 -21.72
N GLU A 200 0.52 -9.48 -20.85
CA GLU A 200 -0.23 -10.75 -20.93
C GLU A 200 -1.66 -10.63 -20.36
N GLY A 201 -2.01 -9.47 -19.83
CA GLY A 201 -3.31 -9.21 -19.23
C GLY A 201 -3.38 -9.51 -17.74
N LEU A 202 -4.60 -9.74 -17.24
CA LEU A 202 -4.86 -10.08 -15.86
C LEU A 202 -4.66 -11.58 -15.64
N LEU A 203 -3.71 -11.92 -14.77
CA LEU A 203 -3.37 -13.30 -14.40
C LEU A 203 -4.32 -13.83 -13.32
N PRO A 204 -4.45 -15.17 -13.15
CA PRO A 204 -5.20 -15.76 -12.05
C PRO A 204 -4.61 -15.37 -10.69
N HIS A 205 -5.49 -15.02 -9.73
CA HIS A 205 -5.14 -14.73 -8.34
C HIS A 205 -5.85 -15.72 -7.42
N CYS A 206 -5.13 -16.73 -7.00
CA CYS A 206 -5.67 -17.83 -6.22
C CYS A 206 -5.62 -17.55 -4.73
N PRO A 207 -6.63 -18.02 -3.95
CA PRO A 207 -6.58 -17.93 -2.50
C PRO A 207 -5.40 -18.70 -1.95
N ASN A 208 -4.68 -18.14 -0.98
CA ASN A 208 -3.62 -18.86 -0.27
C ASN A 208 -4.20 -20.09 0.46
N ASP A 209 -3.38 -21.15 0.58
CA ASP A 209 -3.77 -22.39 1.27
C ASP A 209 -3.98 -22.21 2.77
N THR A 210 -3.51 -21.12 3.33
CA THR A 210 -3.63 -20.86 4.76
C THR A 210 -5.01 -20.32 5.10
N THR A 211 -5.61 -20.84 6.15
CA THR A 211 -6.84 -20.29 6.77
C THR A 211 -6.59 -18.97 7.48
N ALA A 212 -5.36 -18.46 7.43
CA ALA A 212 -5.00 -17.18 8.01
C ALA A 212 -5.62 -16.05 7.21
N VAL A 213 -6.56 -15.36 7.83
CA VAL A 213 -7.12 -14.10 7.36
C VAL A 213 -5.98 -13.08 7.39
N ASN A 214 -5.67 -12.45 6.25
CA ASN A 214 -4.69 -11.37 6.22
C ASN A 214 -5.21 -10.16 7.01
N ARG A 215 -4.34 -9.14 7.24
CA ARG A 215 -4.67 -7.92 8.01
C ARG A 215 -5.98 -7.24 7.60
N ASN A 216 -6.38 -7.38 6.34
CA ASN A 216 -7.56 -6.75 5.77
C ASN A 216 -8.82 -7.64 5.83
N GLY A 217 -8.79 -8.71 6.62
CA GLY A 217 -9.92 -9.60 6.80
C GLY A 217 -10.19 -10.55 5.63
N GLY A 218 -9.30 -10.60 4.63
CA GLY A 218 -9.41 -11.48 3.46
C GLY A 218 -8.42 -12.65 3.51
N THR A 219 -8.71 -13.71 2.79
CA THR A 219 -7.72 -14.72 2.44
C THR A 219 -6.72 -14.07 1.50
N GLY A 220 -5.41 -14.17 1.79
CA GLY A 220 -4.38 -13.66 0.89
C GLY A 220 -4.54 -14.27 -0.50
N LEU A 221 -4.31 -13.47 -1.54
CA LEU A 221 -4.29 -13.93 -2.91
C LEU A 221 -2.86 -13.99 -3.42
N HIS A 222 -2.59 -14.91 -4.34
CA HIS A 222 -1.31 -15.01 -5.03
C HIS A 222 -1.50 -15.44 -6.47
N ILE A 223 -0.59 -15.02 -7.34
CA ILE A 223 -0.48 -15.55 -8.68
C ILE A 223 0.24 -16.90 -8.58
N PRO A 224 -0.33 -18.01 -9.07
CA PRO A 224 0.33 -19.32 -9.07
C PRO A 224 1.62 -19.31 -9.89
N GLU A 225 2.61 -20.07 -9.43
CA GLU A 225 3.95 -20.14 -10.04
C GLU A 225 3.96 -20.35 -11.56
N PRO A 226 3.10 -21.20 -12.17
CA PRO A 226 3.10 -21.40 -13.63
C PRO A 226 2.75 -20.15 -14.45
N TYR A 227 2.21 -19.11 -13.83
CA TYR A 227 1.84 -17.84 -14.48
C TYR A 227 2.86 -16.72 -14.20
N LEU A 228 3.88 -16.99 -13.42
CA LEU A 228 4.97 -16.05 -13.16
C LEU A 228 6.07 -16.26 -14.21
N ALA A 229 6.79 -15.19 -14.53
CA ALA A 229 8.04 -15.32 -15.24
C ALA A 229 9.03 -16.18 -14.42
N GLU A 230 9.98 -16.80 -15.09
CA GLU A 230 11.06 -17.52 -14.41
C GLU A 230 11.73 -16.60 -13.37
N GLU A 231 12.11 -17.16 -12.22
CA GLU A 231 12.67 -16.40 -11.08
C GLU A 231 13.87 -15.53 -11.51
N GLU A 232 14.65 -15.98 -12.46
CA GLU A 232 15.82 -15.28 -13.04
C GLU A 232 15.44 -13.99 -13.79
N GLN A 233 14.18 -13.83 -14.19
CA GLN A 233 13.67 -12.64 -14.87
C GLN A 233 13.06 -11.63 -13.88
N ALA A 234 12.83 -12.02 -12.64
CA ALA A 234 12.32 -11.14 -11.61
C ALA A 234 13.38 -10.12 -11.17
N VAL A 235 12.99 -8.86 -11.04
CA VAL A 235 13.89 -7.75 -10.71
C VAL A 235 13.57 -7.23 -9.32
N SER A 236 14.52 -7.40 -8.38
CA SER A 236 14.46 -6.75 -7.08
C SER A 236 14.72 -5.26 -7.22
N LEU A 237 13.94 -4.44 -6.52
CA LEU A 237 13.96 -2.98 -6.60
C LEU A 237 14.39 -2.34 -5.27
N PRO A 238 15.69 -2.37 -4.92
CA PRO A 238 16.16 -1.58 -3.79
C PRO A 238 16.02 -0.09 -4.09
N MET A 239 15.45 0.65 -3.13
CA MET A 239 15.14 2.06 -3.27
C MET A 239 15.51 2.83 -2.02
N GLN A 240 15.86 4.10 -2.20
CA GLN A 240 16.14 5.03 -1.09
C GLN A 240 14.86 5.81 -0.73
N ALA A 241 14.79 6.30 0.50
CA ALA A 241 13.76 7.25 0.89
C ALA A 241 13.76 8.47 -0.06
N GLY A 242 12.59 8.87 -0.54
CA GLY A 242 12.43 9.92 -1.54
C GLY A 242 12.41 9.44 -3.00
N ASP A 243 12.75 8.18 -3.29
CA ASP A 243 12.48 7.56 -4.59
C ASP A 243 10.99 7.23 -4.73
N ILE A 244 10.49 7.14 -5.97
CA ILE A 244 9.16 6.59 -6.26
C ILE A 244 9.25 5.50 -7.33
N LEU A 245 8.39 4.50 -7.23
CA LEU A 245 8.17 3.47 -8.22
C LEU A 245 6.78 3.62 -8.80
N LEU A 246 6.70 3.81 -10.10
CA LEU A 246 5.45 3.76 -10.86
C LEU A 246 5.24 2.35 -11.38
N MET A 247 4.04 1.78 -11.21
CA MET A 247 3.68 0.46 -11.73
C MET A 247 2.36 0.50 -12.49
N HIS A 248 2.34 -0.21 -13.61
CA HIS A 248 1.12 -0.46 -14.36
C HIS A 248 0.22 -1.42 -13.58
N ARG A 249 -1.10 -1.23 -13.64
CA ARG A 249 -2.13 -2.03 -12.93
C ARG A 249 -1.97 -3.55 -13.05
N ARG A 250 -1.37 -4.01 -14.13
CA ARG A 250 -1.16 -5.45 -14.43
C ARG A 250 0.29 -5.89 -14.28
N THR A 251 1.16 -5.10 -13.69
CA THR A 251 2.53 -5.54 -13.41
C THR A 251 2.54 -6.50 -12.23
N PRO A 252 2.92 -7.78 -12.43
CA PRO A 252 3.06 -8.69 -11.31
C PRO A 252 4.21 -8.23 -10.42
N HIS A 253 3.92 -8.14 -9.13
CA HIS A 253 4.90 -7.73 -8.14
C HIS A 253 4.68 -8.45 -6.81
N ALA A 254 5.74 -8.49 -6.03
CA ALA A 254 5.78 -9.06 -4.70
C ALA A 254 6.71 -8.24 -3.81
N SER A 255 6.93 -8.66 -2.58
CA SER A 255 7.98 -8.10 -1.75
C SER A 255 8.80 -9.21 -1.09
N HIS A 256 10.10 -8.96 -0.91
CA HIS A 256 10.93 -9.83 -0.09
C HIS A 256 10.48 -9.83 1.37
N ARG A 257 10.93 -10.84 2.12
CA ARG A 257 10.77 -10.92 3.58
C ARG A 257 11.62 -9.83 4.23
N ASN A 258 11.22 -9.37 5.40
CA ASN A 258 12.09 -8.54 6.22
C ASN A 258 12.85 -9.43 7.21
N THR A 259 14.08 -9.77 6.86
CA THR A 259 15.01 -10.56 7.69
C THR A 259 16.00 -9.68 8.46
N SER A 260 15.93 -8.34 8.28
CA SER A 260 16.73 -7.36 9.01
C SER A 260 16.20 -7.14 10.44
N ASP A 261 16.90 -6.29 11.19
CA ASP A 261 16.51 -5.87 12.55
C ASP A 261 15.68 -4.58 12.58
N HIS A 262 15.30 -4.02 11.41
CA HIS A 262 14.63 -2.73 11.31
C HIS A 262 13.32 -2.80 10.56
N VAL A 263 12.35 -1.97 10.96
CA VAL A 263 11.07 -1.82 10.25
C VAL A 263 11.30 -1.16 8.88
N ARG A 264 10.81 -1.77 7.80
CA ARG A 264 10.71 -1.11 6.50
C ARG A 264 9.35 -0.41 6.40
N TRP A 265 9.37 0.88 6.11
CA TRP A 265 8.20 1.75 6.02
C TRP A 265 8.01 2.27 4.60
N SER A 266 6.82 2.11 4.04
CA SER A 266 6.47 2.57 2.69
C SER A 266 5.01 2.95 2.58
N PHE A 267 4.71 3.75 1.56
CA PHE A 267 3.36 4.02 1.09
C PHE A 267 3.11 3.32 -0.24
N ASP A 268 1.85 2.98 -0.45
CA ASP A 268 1.31 2.28 -1.62
C ASP A 268 0.09 3.07 -2.08
N LEU A 269 0.33 4.04 -2.98
CA LEU A 269 -0.67 4.98 -3.47
C LEU A 269 -1.18 4.54 -4.83
N ARG A 270 -2.44 4.89 -5.16
CA ARG A 270 -3.01 4.61 -6.48
C ARG A 270 -3.76 5.80 -7.01
N TYR A 271 -3.66 5.99 -8.32
CA TYR A 271 -4.36 7.03 -9.06
C TYR A 271 -4.97 6.43 -10.32
N ASN A 272 -6.09 7.01 -10.77
CA ASN A 272 -6.74 6.65 -12.02
C ASN A 272 -7.39 7.88 -12.66
N PRO A 273 -7.78 7.86 -13.94
CA PRO A 273 -8.54 8.93 -14.56
C PRO A 273 -9.87 9.17 -13.85
N ILE A 274 -10.28 10.44 -13.75
CA ILE A 274 -11.58 10.83 -13.21
C ILE A 274 -12.68 10.12 -14.00
N GLY A 275 -13.69 9.60 -13.32
CA GLY A 275 -14.85 8.93 -13.93
C GLY A 275 -14.66 7.46 -14.24
N GLN A 276 -13.45 6.91 -14.13
CA GLN A 276 -13.24 5.47 -14.22
C GLN A 276 -13.53 4.79 -12.86
N PRO A 277 -14.04 3.55 -12.83
CA PRO A 277 -14.30 2.80 -11.60
C PRO A 277 -13.04 2.63 -10.75
N THR A 278 -13.18 2.70 -9.43
CA THR A 278 -12.04 2.56 -8.52
C THR A 278 -11.73 1.11 -8.13
N GLY A 279 -12.65 0.18 -8.40
CA GLY A 279 -12.59 -1.18 -7.91
C GLY A 279 -12.83 -1.34 -6.40
N ARG A 280 -13.19 -0.26 -5.72
CA ARG A 280 -13.54 -0.18 -4.30
C ARG A 280 -14.58 0.90 -4.06
N SER A 281 -15.73 0.80 -4.72
CA SER A 281 -16.79 1.81 -4.70
C SER A 281 -17.33 2.15 -3.31
N ALA A 282 -17.13 1.27 -2.33
CA ALA A 282 -17.51 1.54 -0.94
C ALA A 282 -16.55 2.52 -0.23
N PHE A 283 -15.38 2.78 -0.75
CA PHE A 283 -14.35 3.63 -0.14
C PHE A 283 -14.27 4.99 -0.85
N PRO A 284 -13.93 6.07 -0.13
CA PRO A 284 -13.85 7.39 -0.70
C PRO A 284 -12.50 7.66 -1.35
N GLY A 285 -12.52 8.00 -2.63
CA GLY A 285 -11.41 8.71 -3.28
C GLY A 285 -11.75 10.19 -3.44
N PHE A 286 -10.89 10.93 -4.10
CA PHE A 286 -11.11 12.35 -4.36
C PHE A 286 -10.41 12.82 -5.64
N VAL A 287 -10.87 13.93 -6.21
CA VAL A 287 -10.20 14.58 -7.33
C VAL A 287 -8.90 15.22 -6.83
N ALA A 288 -7.77 14.64 -7.24
CA ALA A 288 -6.45 15.12 -6.85
C ALA A 288 -5.96 16.26 -7.77
N ARG A 289 -6.27 16.18 -9.07
CA ARG A 289 -5.97 17.20 -10.09
C ARG A 289 -7.01 17.13 -11.20
N SER A 290 -7.47 18.29 -11.69
CA SER A 290 -8.34 18.38 -12.85
C SER A 290 -8.03 19.66 -13.63
N ALA A 291 -7.57 19.50 -14.87
CA ALA A 291 -7.35 20.65 -15.77
C ALA A 291 -8.67 21.23 -16.29
N SER A 292 -9.69 20.40 -16.45
CA SER A 292 -11.01 20.83 -16.99
C SER A 292 -11.92 21.46 -15.94
N ALA A 293 -11.77 21.09 -14.65
CA ALA A 293 -12.61 21.54 -13.53
C ALA A 293 -11.78 21.67 -12.23
N PRO A 294 -10.81 22.59 -12.15
CA PRO A 294 -9.93 22.73 -10.98
C PRO A 294 -10.66 22.97 -9.67
N GLU A 295 -11.86 23.55 -9.71
CA GLU A 295 -12.71 23.80 -8.55
C GLU A 295 -13.25 22.53 -7.91
N THR A 296 -13.15 21.37 -8.57
CA THR A 296 -13.54 20.04 -8.02
C THR A 296 -12.44 19.38 -7.23
N GLU A 297 -11.21 19.88 -7.32
CA GLU A 297 -10.08 19.33 -6.58
C GLU A 297 -10.28 19.47 -5.07
N LEU A 298 -10.00 18.39 -4.34
CA LEU A 298 -10.05 18.42 -2.88
C LEU A 298 -8.75 19.00 -2.33
N HIS A 299 -8.84 20.12 -1.61
CA HIS A 299 -7.69 20.78 -0.98
C HIS A 299 -7.72 20.74 0.55
N ASP A 300 -8.84 20.34 1.15
CA ASP A 300 -9.04 20.34 2.60
C ASP A 300 -8.80 18.95 3.20
N PRO A 301 -7.73 18.76 4.02
CA PRO A 301 -7.46 17.50 4.70
C PRO A 301 -8.55 17.11 5.72
N ILE A 302 -9.29 18.08 6.25
CA ILE A 302 -10.39 17.80 7.19
C ILE A 302 -11.55 17.18 6.41
N ALA A 303 -11.91 17.74 5.27
CA ALA A 303 -12.95 17.17 4.42
C ALA A 303 -12.58 15.74 3.95
N TRP A 304 -11.29 15.49 3.64
CA TRP A 304 -10.82 14.13 3.34
C TRP A 304 -10.97 13.16 4.53
N THR A 305 -10.64 13.62 5.72
CA THR A 305 -10.83 12.83 6.96
C THR A 305 -12.29 12.51 7.19
N ASP A 306 -13.20 13.49 7.00
CA ASP A 306 -14.64 13.32 7.17
C ASP A 306 -15.20 12.25 6.21
N LEU A 307 -14.75 12.22 4.94
CA LEU A 307 -15.14 11.18 3.99
C LEU A 307 -14.80 9.76 4.52
N TRP A 308 -13.63 9.58 5.14
CA TRP A 308 -13.24 8.30 5.71
C TRP A 308 -14.00 7.95 7.00
N LEU A 309 -14.28 8.94 7.86
CA LEU A 309 -15.09 8.76 9.07
C LEU A 309 -16.54 8.36 8.72
N GLU A 310 -17.15 9.03 7.76
CA GLU A 310 -18.47 8.69 7.24
C GLU A 310 -18.48 7.29 6.62
N THR A 311 -17.45 6.97 5.87
CA THR A 311 -17.30 5.63 5.28
C THR A 311 -17.21 4.57 6.35
N ARG A 312 -16.37 4.74 7.39
CA ARG A 312 -16.27 3.81 8.52
C ARG A 312 -17.62 3.61 9.20
N ALA A 313 -18.35 4.68 9.46
CA ALA A 313 -19.69 4.60 10.07
C ALA A 313 -20.66 3.81 9.18
N ARG A 314 -20.64 4.03 7.86
CA ARG A 314 -21.51 3.39 6.89
C ARG A 314 -21.23 1.89 6.70
N ILE A 315 -19.94 1.49 6.65
CA ILE A 315 -19.54 0.10 6.38
C ILE A 315 -19.33 -0.72 7.66
N SER A 316 -19.41 -0.12 8.83
CA SER A 316 -19.29 -0.84 10.11
C SER A 316 -20.35 -1.93 10.22
N GLY A 317 -19.89 -3.19 10.31
CA GLY A 317 -20.73 -4.36 10.35
C GLY A 317 -21.42 -4.72 9.01
N ALA A 318 -21.16 -3.99 7.93
CA ALA A 318 -21.67 -4.32 6.60
C ALA A 318 -20.81 -5.40 5.93
N SER A 319 -21.46 -6.19 5.06
CA SER A 319 -20.75 -7.08 4.13
C SER A 319 -20.48 -6.32 2.84
N LEU A 320 -19.20 -6.13 2.51
CA LEU A 320 -18.78 -5.51 1.25
C LEU A 320 -18.61 -6.57 0.16
N PRO A 321 -18.74 -6.20 -1.13
CA PRO A 321 -18.46 -7.10 -2.23
C PRO A 321 -17.02 -7.68 -2.13
N ALA A 322 -16.92 -8.99 -2.30
CA ALA A 322 -15.62 -9.64 -2.38
C ALA A 322 -14.96 -9.30 -3.74
N PHE A 323 -13.65 -9.09 -3.72
CA PHE A 323 -12.88 -8.90 -4.96
C PHE A 323 -12.23 -10.19 -5.46
N ASN A 324 -12.30 -11.29 -4.68
CA ASN A 324 -11.77 -12.60 -5.09
C ASN A 324 -12.63 -13.16 -6.23
N ARG A 325 -12.04 -13.25 -7.43
CA ARG A 325 -12.69 -13.76 -8.63
C ARG A 325 -12.38 -15.23 -8.87
N TRP A 326 -11.28 -15.71 -8.32
CA TRP A 326 -10.86 -17.10 -8.42
C TRP A 326 -11.08 -17.79 -7.08
N ASP A 327 -11.65 -18.97 -7.11
CA ASP A 327 -11.80 -19.84 -5.97
C ASP A 327 -10.94 -21.11 -6.14
N ARG A 328 -10.86 -21.92 -5.10
CA ARG A 328 -10.06 -23.16 -5.11
C ARG A 328 -10.57 -24.22 -6.06
N SER A 329 -11.80 -24.09 -6.57
CA SER A 329 -12.37 -25.00 -7.53
C SER A 329 -12.00 -24.64 -8.99
N ALA A 330 -11.48 -23.43 -9.20
CA ALA A 330 -10.99 -23.04 -10.50
C ALA A 330 -9.81 -23.93 -10.93
N VAL A 331 -9.82 -24.42 -12.16
CA VAL A 331 -8.74 -25.27 -12.71
C VAL A 331 -7.38 -24.58 -12.60
N THR A 332 -7.35 -23.27 -12.68
CA THR A 332 -6.14 -22.44 -12.54
C THR A 332 -5.62 -22.33 -11.10
N CYS A 333 -6.42 -22.73 -10.10
CA CYS A 333 -6.11 -22.65 -8.68
C CYS A 333 -6.07 -24.04 -8.00
N ALA A 334 -6.17 -25.12 -8.79
CA ALA A 334 -6.22 -26.49 -8.30
C ALA A 334 -4.83 -27.13 -8.13
#